data_810ad5c7356a07c5d35379fa32d73fcf
#
_entry.id   810ad5c7356a07c5d35379fa32d73fcf
#
_cell.length_a   1.000
_cell.length_b   1.000
_cell.length_c   1.000
_cell.angle_alpha   90.00
_cell.angle_beta   90.00
_cell.angle_gamma   90.00
#
_symmetry.space_group_name_H-M   'P 1'
#
loop_
_entity.id
_entity.type
_entity.pdbx_description
1 polymer ?
#
loop_
_entity_poly.entity_id
_entity_poly.type
_entity_poly.pdbx_seq_one_letter_code
_entity_poly.pdbx_strand_id
1 'polypeptide(L)'
;MSSKNYHESDYMKMNNSVNMASNIIKIMNSYTHFGFTSNRHTGEDVFLAVYHPKGQVPIGMSTNIDLHNYMYAASGLKTPMNTLTDHLFAKHSEVFKGLKYSIDKTTPNTPVLIVKKGKQTLKVPAFKSIVYLDGKELALKSVTVYIDKNDTFYLPVELANYFLPVSKKNSK
;
A
#
# COMPACT_ATOMS: atom_id res chain seq x y z
N MET A 1 -12.12 -17.21 -13.53
CA MET A 1 -12.45 -16.66 -12.20
C MET A 1 -12.78 -15.19 -12.34
N SER A 2 -13.88 -14.75 -11.75
CA SER A 2 -14.23 -13.33 -11.78
C SER A 2 -13.26 -12.54 -10.91
N SER A 3 -12.74 -11.43 -11.42
CA SER A 3 -11.87 -10.51 -10.65
C SER A 3 -12.51 -9.98 -9.37
N LYS A 4 -13.84 -10.05 -9.28
CA LYS A 4 -14.60 -9.68 -8.07
C LYS A 4 -14.37 -10.60 -6.89
N ASN A 5 -13.92 -11.84 -7.14
CA ASN A 5 -13.67 -12.84 -6.12
C ASN A 5 -12.18 -13.08 -5.90
N TYR A 6 -11.35 -12.20 -6.42
CA TYR A 6 -9.93 -12.25 -6.17
C TYR A 6 -9.67 -11.81 -4.74
N HIS A 7 -9.45 -12.73 -3.90
CA HIS A 7 -9.05 -12.50 -2.54
C HIS A 7 -8.48 -13.77 -1.91
N GLU A 8 -8.34 -13.68 -0.63
CA GLU A 8 -7.99 -14.75 0.29
C GLU A 8 -8.65 -16.10 -0.06
N SER A 9 -9.93 -16.09 -0.46
CA SER A 9 -10.64 -17.31 -0.85
C SER A 9 -10.07 -18.00 -2.08
N ASP A 10 -9.58 -17.26 -3.06
CA ASP A 10 -8.99 -17.83 -4.28
C ASP A 10 -7.56 -18.31 -4.01
N TYR A 11 -6.80 -17.56 -3.23
CA TYR A 11 -5.51 -17.97 -2.73
C TYR A 11 -5.61 -19.26 -1.90
N MET A 12 -6.61 -19.35 -1.05
CA MET A 12 -6.90 -20.50 -0.21
C MET A 12 -7.28 -21.76 -1.03
N LYS A 13 -8.02 -21.60 -2.12
CA LYS A 13 -8.36 -22.70 -3.04
C LYS A 13 -7.14 -23.28 -3.77
N MET A 14 -6.14 -22.44 -4.03
CA MET A 14 -4.91 -22.86 -4.71
C MET A 14 -3.94 -23.57 -3.76
N ASN A 15 -4.14 -23.47 -2.46
CA ASN A 15 -3.23 -24.04 -1.47
C ASN A 15 -3.84 -25.29 -0.82
N ASN A 16 -3.40 -26.48 -1.28
CA ASN A 16 -3.86 -27.77 -0.75
C ASN A 16 -3.63 -27.93 0.76
N SER A 17 -2.65 -27.23 1.35
CA SER A 17 -2.39 -27.28 2.79
C SER A 17 -3.53 -26.67 3.61
N VAL A 18 -4.23 -25.70 3.05
CA VAL A 18 -5.39 -25.08 3.71
C VAL A 18 -6.58 -26.04 3.79
N ASN A 19 -6.80 -26.83 2.75
CA ASN A 19 -7.85 -27.85 2.75
C ASN A 19 -7.57 -28.93 3.80
N MET A 20 -6.31 -29.29 4.00
CA MET A 20 -5.89 -30.23 5.04
C MET A 20 -6.16 -29.65 6.44
N ALA A 21 -5.79 -28.40 6.70
CA ALA A 21 -6.03 -27.72 7.97
C ALA A 21 -7.55 -27.66 8.30
N SER A 22 -8.38 -27.28 7.32
CA SER A 22 -9.83 -27.28 7.50
C SER A 22 -10.41 -28.65 7.82
N ASN A 23 -9.89 -29.71 7.20
CA ASN A 23 -10.33 -31.07 7.47
C ASN A 23 -9.90 -31.53 8.87
N ILE A 24 -8.69 -31.23 9.30
CA ILE A 24 -8.21 -31.51 10.65
C ILE A 24 -9.09 -30.81 11.69
N ILE A 25 -9.41 -29.52 11.49
CA ILE A 25 -10.29 -28.77 12.38
C ILE A 25 -11.67 -29.41 12.47
N LYS A 26 -12.26 -29.85 11.36
CA LYS A 26 -13.56 -30.57 11.35
C LYS A 26 -13.50 -31.86 12.15
N ILE A 27 -12.43 -32.63 11.98
CA ILE A 27 -12.21 -33.88 12.72
C ILE A 27 -12.07 -33.54 14.21
N MET A 28 -11.24 -32.58 14.58
CA MET A 28 -11.07 -32.16 15.97
C MET A 28 -12.38 -31.71 16.62
N ASN A 29 -13.17 -30.91 15.93
CA ASN A 29 -14.49 -30.46 16.40
C ASN A 29 -15.45 -31.65 16.62
N SER A 30 -15.33 -32.72 15.85
CA SER A 30 -16.18 -33.90 16.00
C SER A 30 -15.78 -34.82 17.16
N TYR A 31 -14.51 -34.81 17.58
CA TYR A 31 -13.96 -35.67 18.63
C TYR A 31 -13.70 -34.96 19.96
N THR A 32 -13.70 -33.62 19.96
CA THR A 32 -13.46 -32.81 21.15
C THR A 32 -14.69 -31.97 21.46
N HIS A 33 -14.82 -31.48 22.69
CA HIS A 33 -15.86 -30.53 23.05
C HIS A 33 -15.47 -29.09 22.69
N PHE A 34 -14.35 -28.87 22.00
CA PHE A 34 -13.93 -27.58 21.49
C PHE A 34 -14.50 -27.34 20.10
N GLY A 35 -15.20 -26.22 19.93
CA GLY A 35 -15.71 -25.78 18.63
C GLY A 35 -14.90 -24.61 18.09
N PHE A 36 -14.23 -24.81 16.96
CA PHE A 36 -13.62 -23.72 16.22
C PHE A 36 -14.68 -23.16 15.27
N THR A 37 -15.18 -21.96 15.59
CA THR A 37 -16.24 -21.30 14.82
C THR A 37 -15.72 -20.53 13.61
N SER A 38 -14.40 -20.35 13.51
CA SER A 38 -13.76 -19.58 12.45
C SER A 38 -12.34 -20.11 12.20
N ASN A 39 -11.91 -20.10 10.95
CA ASN A 39 -10.54 -20.36 10.54
C ASN A 39 -9.72 -19.07 10.43
N ARG A 40 -10.23 -17.98 10.98
CA ARG A 40 -9.63 -16.65 10.90
C ARG A 40 -8.88 -16.33 12.19
N HIS A 41 -8.39 -15.09 12.26
CA HIS A 41 -7.64 -14.59 13.39
C HIS A 41 -8.43 -14.74 14.70
N THR A 42 -7.75 -15.22 15.74
CA THR A 42 -8.22 -15.18 17.12
C THR A 42 -7.73 -13.90 17.79
N GLY A 43 -8.34 -13.53 18.93
CA GLY A 43 -7.87 -12.42 19.76
C GLY A 43 -6.75 -12.84 20.73
N GLU A 44 -6.15 -14.01 20.54
CA GLU A 44 -5.11 -14.53 21.42
C GLU A 44 -3.75 -13.88 21.12
N ASP A 45 -2.94 -13.79 22.16
CA ASP A 45 -1.56 -13.32 22.04
C ASP A 45 -0.72 -14.30 21.22
N VAL A 46 0.15 -13.75 20.39
CA VAL A 46 1.13 -14.51 19.63
C VAL A 46 2.54 -14.22 20.12
N PHE A 47 3.44 -15.18 20.02
CA PHE A 47 4.83 -14.91 20.39
C PHE A 47 5.50 -13.98 19.39
N LEU A 48 6.34 -13.07 19.90
CA LEU A 48 7.18 -12.18 19.12
C LEU A 48 8.64 -12.62 19.26
N ALA A 49 9.30 -12.93 18.15
CA ALA A 49 10.73 -13.19 18.10
C ALA A 49 11.43 -12.02 17.39
N VAL A 50 12.37 -11.39 18.07
CA VAL A 50 13.13 -10.24 17.54
C VAL A 50 14.61 -10.49 17.72
N TYR A 51 15.39 -10.23 16.68
CA TYR A 51 16.84 -10.14 16.76
C TYR A 51 17.29 -8.73 16.38
N HIS A 52 18.14 -8.14 17.21
CA HIS A 52 18.78 -6.85 16.92
C HIS A 52 20.26 -6.92 17.27
N PRO A 53 21.19 -6.50 16.38
CA PRO A 53 22.64 -6.65 16.57
C PRO A 53 23.18 -6.00 17.85
N LYS A 54 22.52 -4.95 18.34
CA LYS A 54 22.88 -4.23 19.57
C LYS A 54 22.09 -4.65 20.79
N GLY A 55 21.30 -5.73 20.71
CA GLY A 55 20.50 -6.23 21.83
C GLY A 55 19.31 -5.35 22.25
N GLN A 56 18.96 -4.33 21.49
CA GLN A 56 17.85 -3.44 21.76
C GLN A 56 16.57 -4.06 21.19
N VAL A 57 15.89 -4.87 21.98
CA VAL A 57 14.68 -5.60 21.59
C VAL A 57 13.54 -5.31 22.56
N PRO A 58 12.27 -5.35 22.13
CA PRO A 58 11.13 -5.28 23.02
C PRO A 58 11.14 -6.50 23.93
N ILE A 59 10.85 -6.30 25.23
CA ILE A 59 10.83 -7.34 26.23
C ILE A 59 9.45 -7.38 26.88
N GLY A 60 8.94 -8.59 27.12
CA GLY A 60 7.62 -8.80 27.71
C GLY A 60 6.47 -8.68 26.71
N MET A 61 5.30 -8.37 27.23
CA MET A 61 4.10 -8.19 26.40
C MET A 61 4.16 -6.86 25.69
N SER A 62 3.95 -6.87 24.36
CA SER A 62 4.00 -5.68 23.51
C SER A 62 2.73 -5.61 22.66
N THR A 63 2.22 -4.41 22.47
CA THR A 63 1.11 -4.15 21.54
C THR A 63 1.63 -3.94 20.12
N ASN A 64 0.72 -3.98 19.13
CA ASN A 64 1.06 -3.63 17.75
C ASN A 64 1.61 -2.19 17.63
N ILE A 65 1.16 -1.28 18.50
CA ILE A 65 1.65 0.10 18.54
C ILE A 65 3.09 0.15 19.06
N ASP A 66 3.40 -0.63 20.10
CA ASP A 66 4.77 -0.70 20.65
C ASP A 66 5.73 -1.28 19.61
N LEU A 67 5.29 -2.31 18.90
CA LEU A 67 6.06 -2.91 17.81
C LEU A 67 6.28 -1.92 16.66
N HIS A 68 5.27 -1.15 16.28
CA HIS A 68 5.40 -0.08 15.29
C HIS A 68 6.45 0.95 15.73
N ASN A 69 6.37 1.43 16.97
CA ASN A 69 7.31 2.42 17.52
C ASN A 69 8.74 1.87 17.57
N TYR A 70 8.90 0.60 17.94
CA TYR A 70 10.19 -0.08 17.91
C TYR A 70 10.77 -0.14 16.49
N MET A 71 9.99 -0.60 15.51
CA MET A 71 10.43 -0.68 14.11
C MET A 71 10.79 0.71 13.55
N TYR A 72 9.99 1.71 13.88
CA TYR A 72 10.26 3.10 13.48
C TYR A 72 11.60 3.60 14.06
N ALA A 73 11.84 3.41 15.35
CA ALA A 73 13.10 3.78 16.00
C ALA A 73 14.28 3.01 15.43
N ALA A 74 14.14 1.69 15.23
CA ALA A 74 15.17 0.82 14.67
C ALA A 74 15.53 1.18 13.22
N SER A 75 14.61 1.71 12.44
CA SER A 75 14.83 2.14 11.05
C SER A 75 15.75 3.37 10.94
N GLY A 76 15.96 4.11 12.03
CA GLY A 76 16.73 5.35 12.03
C GLY A 76 16.07 6.52 11.32
N LEU A 77 14.79 6.42 10.97
CA LEU A 77 14.02 7.51 10.39
C LEU A 77 13.91 8.67 11.39
N LYS A 78 14.29 9.87 10.94
CA LYS A 78 14.23 11.09 11.75
C LYS A 78 12.97 11.92 11.48
N THR A 79 12.37 11.74 10.32
CA THR A 79 11.16 12.46 9.91
C THR A 79 9.93 11.76 10.50
N PRO A 80 9.04 12.46 11.19
CA PRO A 80 7.82 11.87 11.72
C PRO A 80 7.01 11.13 10.65
N MET A 81 6.43 9.98 10.99
CA MET A 81 5.73 9.11 10.03
C MET A 81 4.55 9.81 9.35
N ASN A 82 3.79 10.63 10.09
CA ASN A 82 2.70 11.44 9.53
C ASN A 82 3.23 12.42 8.46
N THR A 83 4.35 13.10 8.73
CA THR A 83 4.98 14.00 7.75
C THR A 83 5.42 13.27 6.49
N LEU A 84 6.00 12.07 6.63
CA LEU A 84 6.34 11.22 5.49
C LEU A 84 5.10 10.81 4.71
N THR A 85 4.04 10.41 5.41
CA THR A 85 2.76 10.01 4.81
C THR A 85 2.15 11.17 4.03
N ASP A 86 2.07 12.36 4.62
CA ASP A 86 1.52 13.54 3.97
C ASP A 86 2.33 13.96 2.73
N HIS A 87 3.64 13.71 2.75
CA HIS A 87 4.51 14.04 1.62
C HIS A 87 4.47 13.00 0.49
N LEU A 88 4.44 11.71 0.84
CA LEU A 88 4.51 10.62 -0.11
C LEU A 88 3.13 10.17 -0.63
N PHE A 89 2.08 10.40 0.14
CA PHE A 89 0.72 9.92 -0.11
C PHE A 89 -0.34 11.02 0.07
N ALA A 90 -0.08 12.19 -0.50
CA ALA A 90 -1.07 13.26 -0.54
C ALA A 90 -2.20 12.93 -1.53
N LYS A 91 -3.41 13.42 -1.28
CA LYS A 91 -4.54 13.24 -2.19
C LYS A 91 -4.28 13.95 -3.52
N HIS A 92 -4.61 13.28 -4.62
CA HIS A 92 -4.45 13.86 -5.95
C HIS A 92 -5.16 15.22 -6.12
N SER A 93 -6.32 15.38 -5.45
CA SER A 93 -7.08 16.64 -5.46
C SER A 93 -6.34 17.82 -4.82
N GLU A 94 -5.47 17.52 -3.85
CA GLU A 94 -4.62 18.50 -3.19
C GLU A 94 -3.37 18.80 -4.01
N VAL A 95 -2.70 17.73 -4.49
CA VAL A 95 -1.48 17.85 -5.30
C VAL A 95 -1.73 18.57 -6.61
N PHE A 96 -2.86 18.32 -7.27
CA PHE A 96 -3.23 18.93 -8.54
C PHE A 96 -4.35 19.98 -8.40
N LYS A 97 -4.39 20.67 -7.25
CA LYS A 97 -5.37 21.73 -7.01
C LYS A 97 -5.33 22.78 -8.12
N GLY A 98 -6.52 23.05 -8.68
CA GLY A 98 -6.68 24.01 -9.77
C GLY A 98 -6.36 23.47 -11.17
N LEU A 99 -5.93 22.21 -11.30
CA LEU A 99 -5.76 21.56 -12.60
C LEU A 99 -6.98 20.68 -12.94
N LYS A 100 -7.18 20.45 -14.24
CA LYS A 100 -8.18 19.50 -14.72
C LYS A 100 -7.63 18.10 -14.65
N TYR A 101 -8.38 17.18 -14.03
CA TYR A 101 -8.03 15.75 -13.97
C TYR A 101 -9.26 14.86 -14.17
N SER A 102 -9.00 13.64 -14.56
CA SER A 102 -9.98 12.56 -14.68
C SER A 102 -9.33 11.22 -14.34
N ILE A 103 -10.11 10.24 -13.92
CA ILE A 103 -9.63 8.89 -13.63
C ILE A 103 -10.18 7.96 -14.72
N ASP A 104 -9.28 7.35 -15.47
CA ASP A 104 -9.57 6.34 -16.47
C ASP A 104 -9.56 4.95 -15.82
N LYS A 105 -10.68 4.26 -15.85
CA LYS A 105 -10.90 2.92 -15.28
C LYS A 105 -11.14 1.86 -16.36
N THR A 106 -10.81 2.14 -17.60
CA THR A 106 -11.05 1.20 -18.73
C THR A 106 -10.24 -0.08 -18.58
N THR A 107 -9.06 0.00 -17.96
CA THR A 107 -8.24 -1.19 -17.67
C THR A 107 -8.57 -1.70 -16.27
N PRO A 108 -9.10 -2.92 -16.13
CA PRO A 108 -9.39 -3.51 -14.84
C PRO A 108 -8.14 -3.54 -13.93
N ASN A 109 -8.32 -3.21 -12.64
CA ASN A 109 -7.29 -3.24 -11.60
C ASN A 109 -6.11 -2.28 -11.76
N THR A 110 -6.07 -1.48 -12.82
CA THR A 110 -5.01 -0.47 -13.04
C THR A 110 -5.60 0.85 -13.50
N PRO A 111 -6.39 1.54 -12.68
CA PRO A 111 -6.89 2.86 -13.03
C PRO A 111 -5.73 3.84 -13.23
N VAL A 112 -5.95 4.82 -14.10
CA VAL A 112 -4.96 5.84 -14.46
C VAL A 112 -5.53 7.22 -14.20
N LEU A 113 -4.87 7.99 -13.33
CA LEU A 113 -5.18 9.40 -13.18
C LEU A 113 -4.56 10.19 -14.34
N ILE A 114 -5.38 10.94 -15.05
CA ILE A 114 -4.97 11.79 -16.16
C ILE A 114 -5.10 13.25 -15.73
N VAL A 115 -3.99 13.96 -15.67
CA VAL A 115 -3.95 15.39 -15.28
C VAL A 115 -3.51 16.22 -16.48
N LYS A 116 -4.19 17.34 -16.71
CA LYS A 116 -3.90 18.25 -17.85
C LYS A 116 -3.54 19.64 -17.38
N LYS A 117 -2.46 20.21 -17.94
CA LYS A 117 -2.04 21.60 -17.75
C LYS A 117 -1.62 22.19 -19.09
N GLY A 118 -2.47 23.04 -19.66
CA GLY A 118 -2.26 23.55 -21.01
C GLY A 118 -2.21 22.43 -22.05
N LYS A 119 -1.09 22.29 -22.75
CA LYS A 119 -0.86 21.22 -23.74
C LYS A 119 -0.26 19.94 -23.12
N GLN A 120 0.20 20.01 -21.88
CA GLN A 120 0.84 18.87 -21.21
C GLN A 120 -0.18 17.92 -20.59
N THR A 121 0.11 16.65 -20.66
CA THR A 121 -0.69 15.58 -20.07
C THR A 121 0.19 14.67 -19.22
N LEU A 122 -0.13 14.56 -17.93
CA LEU A 122 0.49 13.62 -17.01
C LEU A 122 -0.47 12.43 -16.80
N LYS A 123 0.03 11.23 -17.04
CA LYS A 123 -0.68 9.97 -16.74
C LYS A 123 -0.01 9.29 -15.55
N VAL A 124 -0.81 9.02 -14.52
CA VAL A 124 -0.36 8.42 -13.26
C VAL A 124 -1.07 7.09 -13.08
N PRO A 125 -0.46 5.95 -13.46
CA PRO A 125 -1.04 4.63 -13.23
C PRO A 125 -1.09 4.31 -11.73
N ALA A 126 -2.13 3.62 -11.29
CA ALA A 126 -2.22 3.13 -9.92
C ALA A 126 -1.20 2.02 -9.64
N PHE A 127 -0.70 1.96 -8.40
CA PHE A 127 0.19 0.91 -7.89
C PHE A 127 1.51 0.79 -8.66
N LYS A 128 2.01 1.92 -9.19
CA LYS A 128 3.27 1.99 -9.93
C LYS A 128 4.20 3.04 -9.33
N SER A 129 5.50 2.83 -9.52
CA SER A 129 6.55 3.81 -9.21
C SER A 129 7.01 4.60 -10.45
N ILE A 130 6.14 4.68 -11.45
CA ILE A 130 6.39 5.40 -12.70
C ILE A 130 5.16 6.22 -13.10
N VAL A 131 5.39 7.33 -13.80
CA VAL A 131 4.35 8.17 -14.43
C VAL A 131 4.79 8.54 -15.84
N TYR A 132 3.85 9.04 -16.65
CA TYR A 132 4.12 9.44 -18.03
C TYR A 132 3.74 10.91 -18.25
N LEU A 133 4.71 11.75 -18.53
CA LEU A 133 4.48 13.14 -18.94
C LEU A 133 4.65 13.25 -20.47
N ASP A 134 3.56 13.58 -21.15
CA ASP A 134 3.51 13.68 -22.62
C ASP A 134 4.06 12.41 -23.32
N GLY A 135 3.79 11.23 -22.71
CA GLY A 135 4.25 9.92 -23.17
C GLY A 135 5.66 9.55 -22.72
N LYS A 136 6.43 10.45 -22.12
CA LYS A 136 7.76 10.17 -21.59
C LYS A 136 7.63 9.57 -20.19
N GLU A 137 8.25 8.41 -19.96
CA GLU A 137 8.30 7.75 -18.67
C GLU A 137 9.22 8.49 -17.68
N LEU A 138 8.75 8.64 -16.47
CA LEU A 138 9.45 9.26 -15.35
C LEU A 138 9.31 8.39 -14.11
N ALA A 139 10.43 8.07 -13.46
CA ALA A 139 10.46 7.29 -12.22
C ALA A 139 10.06 8.16 -11.03
N LEU A 140 9.33 7.55 -10.09
CA LEU A 140 9.01 8.11 -8.79
C LEU A 140 9.91 7.51 -7.71
N LYS A 141 10.12 8.25 -6.63
CA LYS A 141 10.76 7.75 -5.41
C LYS A 141 9.81 6.97 -4.50
N SER A 142 8.54 6.96 -4.82
CA SER A 142 7.46 6.30 -4.10
C SER A 142 6.54 5.57 -5.08
N VAL A 143 5.55 4.89 -4.56
CA VAL A 143 4.49 4.23 -5.32
C VAL A 143 3.21 5.06 -5.27
N THR A 144 2.44 5.04 -6.34
CA THR A 144 1.09 5.61 -6.36
C THR A 144 0.10 4.61 -5.78
N VAL A 145 -0.85 5.07 -4.97
CA VAL A 145 -1.90 4.24 -4.37
C VAL A 145 -3.25 4.76 -4.82
N TYR A 146 -4.14 3.87 -5.19
CA TYR A 146 -5.52 4.20 -5.50
C TYR A 146 -6.48 3.47 -4.58
N ILE A 147 -7.46 4.20 -4.05
CA ILE A 147 -8.51 3.67 -3.18
C ILE A 147 -9.84 3.76 -3.92
N ASP A 148 -10.37 2.61 -4.33
CA ASP A 148 -11.60 2.50 -5.12
C ASP A 148 -12.84 3.01 -4.37
N LYS A 149 -12.90 2.76 -3.08
CA LYS A 149 -14.04 3.15 -2.22
C LYS A 149 -14.35 4.66 -2.25
N ASN A 150 -13.34 5.51 -2.37
CA ASN A 150 -13.46 6.97 -2.37
C ASN A 150 -12.94 7.61 -3.65
N ASP A 151 -12.62 6.80 -4.67
CA ASP A 151 -12.14 7.24 -5.98
C ASP A 151 -10.93 8.20 -5.90
N THR A 152 -9.98 7.88 -5.03
CA THR A 152 -8.87 8.78 -4.68
C THR A 152 -7.52 8.14 -4.95
N PHE A 153 -6.67 8.87 -5.68
CA PHE A 153 -5.24 8.60 -5.76
C PHE A 153 -4.50 9.29 -4.63
N TYR A 154 -3.59 8.56 -4.01
CA TYR A 154 -2.60 9.05 -3.06
C TYR A 154 -1.23 8.94 -3.72
N LEU A 155 -0.47 10.03 -3.73
CA LEU A 155 0.74 10.15 -4.53
C LEU A 155 1.68 11.22 -3.97
N PRO A 156 2.98 11.20 -4.35
CA PRO A 156 3.94 12.17 -3.87
C PRO A 156 3.60 13.60 -4.26
N VAL A 157 3.76 14.53 -3.33
CA VAL A 157 3.46 15.97 -3.58
C VAL A 157 4.34 16.58 -4.66
N GLU A 158 5.54 16.05 -4.87
CA GLU A 158 6.46 16.51 -5.92
C GLU A 158 5.92 16.35 -7.34
N LEU A 159 4.91 15.52 -7.56
CA LEU A 159 4.26 15.38 -8.87
C LEU A 159 3.65 16.70 -9.37
N ALA A 160 3.27 17.61 -8.48
CA ALA A 160 2.83 18.94 -8.86
C ALA A 160 3.89 19.72 -9.65
N ASN A 161 5.17 19.45 -9.38
CA ASN A 161 6.31 20.14 -9.99
C ASN A 161 6.64 19.64 -11.41
N TYR A 162 6.10 18.49 -11.82
CA TYR A 162 6.39 17.94 -13.16
C TYR A 162 5.84 18.79 -14.30
N PHE A 163 4.84 19.64 -14.03
CA PHE A 163 4.33 20.63 -14.96
C PHE A 163 5.08 21.98 -14.93
N LEU A 164 6.12 22.11 -14.11
CA LEU A 164 6.94 23.32 -14.13
C LEU A 164 7.86 23.25 -15.35
N PRO A 165 8.09 24.36 -16.04
CA PRO A 165 9.08 24.40 -17.11
C PRO A 165 10.43 23.99 -16.51
N VAL A 166 11.10 23.03 -17.15
CA VAL A 166 12.47 22.69 -16.81
C VAL A 166 13.29 23.97 -16.93
N SER A 167 13.65 24.58 -15.80
CA SER A 167 14.62 25.67 -15.82
C SER A 167 15.86 25.11 -16.49
N LYS A 168 16.25 25.68 -17.65
CA LYS A 168 17.50 25.35 -18.32
C LYS A 168 18.59 25.50 -17.26
N LYS A 169 19.16 24.37 -16.80
CA LYS A 169 20.43 24.42 -16.07
C LYS A 169 21.41 25.12 -16.99
N ASN A 170 21.78 26.33 -16.64
CA ASN A 170 22.89 27.02 -17.27
C ASN A 170 24.12 26.13 -17.08
N SER A 171 24.52 25.46 -18.16
CA SER A 171 25.87 24.91 -18.28
C SER A 171 26.81 26.10 -18.34
N LYS A 172 27.53 26.34 -17.26
CA LYS A 172 28.82 27.01 -17.27
C LYS A 172 29.88 25.99 -16.93
#